data_1d71a09bf3a3bb83d80415877d6fbc5b
#
_entry.id   1d71a09bf3a3bb83d80415877d6fbc5b
#
_cell.length_a   1.000
_cell.length_b   1.000
_cell.length_c   1.000
_cell.angle_alpha   90.00
_cell.angle_beta   90.00
_cell.angle_gamma   90.00
#
_symmetry.space_group_name_H-M   'P 1'
#
loop_
_entity.id
_entity.type
_entity.pdbx_description
1 polymer ?
#
loop_
_entity_poly.entity_id
_entity_poly.type
_entity_poly.pdbx_seq_one_letter_code
_entity_poly.pdbx_strand_id
1 'polypeptide(L)'
;GNGHINGGFPPNPNQHQGWNTTTHKQEIWSTVLESWLPGEGEEFPKFVEAPHGPVADPDLFTDDNSFLMTTGRRQGTYFHSEHRQLPWCRELWPVPRLEMNPVDAERLGLEQGDWVWIETDQHKIREVVDLYYGIAPGVVNAEHQWWYPELNQPDHGFKLSGVNCLIDRHAQDRIIGSSNLRAYGVKVYKAT
;
A
#
# COMPACT_ATOMS: atom_id res chain seq x y z
N GLY A 1 -1.07 33.68 -18.66
CA GLY A 1 -0.53 32.42 -19.17
C GLY A 1 -1.48 31.29 -18.82
N ASN A 2 -2.10 30.67 -19.84
CA ASN A 2 -2.99 29.53 -19.64
C ASN A 2 -2.13 28.33 -19.26
N GLY A 3 -2.12 27.98 -17.98
CA GLY A 3 -1.43 26.79 -17.49
C GLY A 3 -2.14 25.53 -17.98
N HIS A 4 -1.73 25.02 -19.14
CA HIS A 4 -2.08 23.69 -19.57
C HIS A 4 -1.23 22.66 -18.81
N ILE A 5 -1.82 21.96 -17.88
CA ILE A 5 -1.28 20.69 -17.43
C ILE A 5 -1.79 19.63 -18.41
N ASN A 6 -1.00 19.35 -19.45
CA ASN A 6 -1.28 18.24 -20.34
C ASN A 6 -0.95 16.93 -19.60
N GLY A 7 -1.96 16.20 -19.18
CA GLY A 7 -1.83 14.84 -18.66
C GLY A 7 -1.43 13.81 -19.73
N GLY A 8 -0.43 14.11 -20.55
CA GLY A 8 0.15 13.19 -21.53
C GLY A 8 -0.64 12.96 -22.81
N PHE A 9 -1.80 13.58 -22.99
CA PHE A 9 -2.56 13.49 -24.25
C PHE A 9 -2.37 14.76 -25.09
N PRO A 10 -2.15 14.65 -26.40
CA PRO A 10 -2.09 15.83 -27.27
C PRO A 10 -3.46 16.57 -27.21
N PRO A 11 -3.43 17.90 -27.16
CA PRO A 11 -4.68 18.66 -27.14
C PRO A 11 -5.47 18.37 -28.42
N ASN A 12 -6.72 17.96 -28.27
CA ASN A 12 -7.64 17.86 -29.41
C ASN A 12 -7.97 19.29 -29.86
N PRO A 13 -7.60 19.70 -31.08
CA PRO A 13 -7.81 21.07 -31.56
C PRO A 13 -9.29 21.48 -31.64
N ASN A 14 -10.22 20.50 -31.57
CA ASN A 14 -11.64 20.72 -31.61
C ASN A 14 -12.34 20.65 -30.24
N GLN A 15 -11.58 20.41 -29.16
CA GLN A 15 -12.13 20.48 -27.80
C GLN A 15 -11.93 21.88 -27.23
N HIS A 16 -13.01 22.44 -26.68
CA HIS A 16 -12.93 23.63 -25.84
C HIS A 16 -11.89 23.37 -24.72
N GLN A 17 -10.96 24.29 -24.58
CA GLN A 17 -9.89 24.19 -23.59
C GLN A 17 -10.50 24.18 -22.20
N GLY A 18 -10.34 23.06 -21.49
CA GLY A 18 -10.85 22.89 -20.13
C GLY A 18 -10.64 21.46 -19.64
N TRP A 19 -10.95 21.24 -18.39
CA TRP A 19 -10.92 19.94 -17.76
C TRP A 19 -12.17 19.14 -18.15
N ASN A 20 -12.06 17.81 -18.16
CA ASN A 20 -13.22 16.93 -18.35
C ASN A 20 -14.00 16.80 -17.02
N THR A 21 -14.52 17.91 -16.57
CA THR A 21 -15.31 18.06 -15.34
C THR A 21 -16.61 18.78 -15.67
N THR A 22 -17.59 18.74 -14.79
CA THR A 22 -18.90 19.40 -14.97
C THR A 22 -18.78 20.90 -15.22
N THR A 23 -17.81 21.55 -14.58
CA THR A 23 -17.57 23.00 -14.72
C THR A 23 -16.55 23.35 -15.80
N HIS A 24 -15.93 22.35 -16.45
CA HIS A 24 -14.78 22.49 -17.34
C HIS A 24 -13.56 23.18 -16.70
N LYS A 25 -13.51 23.21 -15.37
CA LYS A 25 -12.40 23.73 -14.55
C LYS A 25 -11.84 22.62 -13.69
N GLN A 26 -10.68 22.84 -13.11
CA GLN A 26 -10.20 21.97 -12.01
C GLN A 26 -11.15 22.17 -10.83
N GLU A 27 -11.88 21.11 -10.49
CA GLU A 27 -12.83 21.15 -9.39
C GLU A 27 -12.14 20.77 -8.08
N ILE A 28 -12.22 21.67 -7.11
CA ILE A 28 -11.86 21.42 -5.71
C ILE A 28 -13.13 21.05 -4.93
N TRP A 29 -14.27 21.64 -5.33
CA TRP A 29 -15.60 21.28 -4.89
C TRP A 29 -16.19 20.26 -5.86
N SER A 30 -16.66 19.12 -5.36
CA SER A 30 -17.28 18.09 -6.20
C SER A 30 -18.80 18.30 -6.29
N THR A 31 -19.24 18.84 -7.40
CA THR A 31 -20.68 18.99 -7.66
C THR A 31 -21.42 17.64 -7.75
N VAL A 32 -20.70 16.57 -8.07
CA VAL A 32 -21.23 15.21 -8.09
C VAL A 32 -21.52 14.73 -6.68
N LEU A 33 -20.55 14.87 -5.77
CA LEU A 33 -20.75 14.46 -4.37
C LEU A 33 -21.77 15.33 -3.65
N GLU A 34 -21.80 16.63 -3.92
CA GLU A 34 -22.87 17.53 -3.43
C GLU A 34 -24.25 17.03 -3.82
N SER A 35 -24.40 16.56 -5.06
CA SER A 35 -25.66 16.02 -5.57
C SER A 35 -26.02 14.65 -4.97
N TRP A 36 -25.02 13.78 -4.74
CA TRP A 36 -25.25 12.42 -4.23
C TRP A 36 -25.43 12.36 -2.73
N LEU A 37 -24.75 13.23 -1.99
CA LEU A 37 -24.69 13.26 -0.52
C LEU A 37 -24.94 14.68 0.01
N PRO A 38 -26.13 15.26 -0.28
CA PRO A 38 -26.40 16.65 0.02
C PRO A 38 -26.36 16.92 1.53
N GLY A 39 -25.56 17.91 1.92
CA GLY A 39 -25.39 18.33 3.30
C GLY A 39 -24.48 17.46 4.17
N GLU A 40 -23.85 16.44 3.59
CA GLU A 40 -22.91 15.57 4.32
C GLU A 40 -21.47 16.11 4.35
N GLY A 41 -21.21 17.18 3.57
CA GLY A 41 -19.91 17.85 3.50
C GLY A 41 -18.83 17.04 2.82
N GLU A 42 -19.20 16.09 1.95
CA GLU A 42 -18.27 15.25 1.19
C GLU A 42 -17.81 15.89 -0.11
N GLU A 43 -18.36 17.02 -0.46
CA GLU A 43 -18.01 17.79 -1.64
C GLU A 43 -16.59 18.37 -1.63
N PHE A 44 -15.97 18.48 -0.44
CA PHE A 44 -14.57 18.84 -0.26
C PHE A 44 -13.71 17.66 0.14
N PRO A 45 -12.45 17.60 -0.33
CA PRO A 45 -11.46 16.70 0.24
C PRO A 45 -11.26 16.98 1.73
N LYS A 46 -11.39 15.96 2.55
CA LYS A 46 -11.14 16.03 4.00
C LYS A 46 -9.95 15.16 4.34
N PHE A 47 -9.16 15.60 5.33
CA PHE A 47 -8.22 14.72 5.97
C PHE A 47 -9.00 13.74 6.87
N VAL A 48 -8.75 12.46 6.67
CA VAL A 48 -9.25 11.39 7.55
C VAL A 48 -8.03 10.64 8.08
N GLU A 49 -7.95 10.50 9.39
CA GLU A 49 -6.86 9.77 10.03
C GLU A 49 -6.91 8.29 9.63
N ALA A 50 -5.72 7.69 9.43
CA ALA A 50 -5.62 6.27 9.13
C ALA A 50 -6.13 5.44 10.32
N PRO A 51 -7.17 4.60 10.16
CA PRO A 51 -7.85 3.96 11.28
C PRO A 51 -6.96 3.01 12.10
N HIS A 52 -5.93 2.44 11.49
CA HIS A 52 -4.94 1.56 12.13
C HIS A 52 -3.57 2.22 12.27
N GLY A 53 -3.54 3.56 12.22
CA GLY A 53 -2.34 4.36 12.41
C GLY A 53 -2.09 4.72 13.88
N PRO A 54 -0.90 5.24 14.21
CA PRO A 54 -0.49 5.49 15.59
C PRO A 54 -1.28 6.60 16.31
N VAL A 55 -2.02 7.41 15.56
CA VAL A 55 -2.87 8.46 16.14
C VAL A 55 -4.27 7.94 16.44
N ALA A 56 -4.85 7.17 15.53
CA ALA A 56 -6.20 6.63 15.69
C ALA A 56 -6.24 5.40 16.62
N ASP A 57 -5.19 4.58 16.59
CA ASP A 57 -5.08 3.35 17.39
C ASP A 57 -3.66 3.19 17.96
N PRO A 58 -3.29 3.98 18.98
CA PRO A 58 -1.95 3.94 19.59
C PRO A 58 -1.62 2.60 20.24
N ASP A 59 -2.63 1.83 20.66
CA ASP A 59 -2.44 0.54 21.33
C ASP A 59 -1.80 -0.51 20.43
N LEU A 60 -1.92 -0.36 19.10
CA LEU A 60 -1.21 -1.22 18.13
C LEU A 60 0.31 -1.03 18.15
N PHE A 61 0.84 0.02 18.78
CA PHE A 61 2.25 0.41 18.71
C PHE A 61 2.96 0.33 20.08
N THR A 62 2.45 -0.47 20.99
CA THR A 62 2.99 -0.58 22.37
C THR A 62 4.11 -1.60 22.52
N ASP A 63 4.20 -2.58 21.63
CA ASP A 63 5.18 -3.66 21.70
C ASP A 63 6.46 -3.30 20.93
N ASP A 64 7.61 -3.82 21.36
CA ASP A 64 8.91 -3.59 20.71
C ASP A 64 8.97 -4.06 19.26
N ASN A 65 8.12 -5.01 18.87
CA ASN A 65 8.01 -5.53 17.51
C ASN A 65 6.84 -4.93 16.72
N SER A 66 6.25 -3.85 17.20
CA SER A 66 5.20 -3.09 16.51
C SER A 66 5.81 -2.08 15.54
N PHE A 67 5.24 -2.00 14.34
CA PHE A 67 5.70 -1.13 13.26
C PHE A 67 4.54 -0.48 12.53
N LEU A 68 4.83 0.69 11.98
CA LEU A 68 3.96 1.32 10.99
C LEU A 68 4.29 0.75 9.61
N MET A 69 3.38 0.00 9.03
CA MET A 69 3.55 -0.57 7.70
C MET A 69 3.02 0.34 6.60
N THR A 70 3.80 0.45 5.53
CA THR A 70 3.35 0.94 4.22
C THR A 70 3.49 -0.17 3.17
N THR A 71 2.71 -0.11 2.10
CA THR A 71 2.69 -1.14 1.04
C THR A 71 3.11 -0.58 -0.32
N GLY A 72 3.95 0.43 -0.32
CA GLY A 72 4.32 1.19 -1.52
C GLY A 72 5.45 0.60 -2.34
N ARG A 73 6.08 -0.50 -1.91
CA ARG A 73 7.26 -1.05 -2.58
C ARG A 73 6.93 -1.59 -3.97
N ARG A 74 7.41 -0.90 -4.98
CA ARG A 74 7.32 -1.35 -6.37
C ARG A 74 8.66 -1.85 -6.86
N GLN A 75 8.64 -3.02 -7.49
CA GLN A 75 9.81 -3.60 -8.12
C GLN A 75 9.79 -3.34 -9.62
N GLY A 76 10.93 -2.94 -10.18
CA GLY A 76 11.05 -2.72 -11.63
C GLY A 76 10.87 -4.01 -12.45
N THR A 77 11.05 -5.17 -11.81
CA THR A 77 10.88 -6.49 -12.40
C THR A 77 9.43 -6.90 -12.55
N TYR A 78 8.55 -6.39 -11.69
CA TYR A 78 7.14 -6.78 -11.63
C TYR A 78 6.21 -5.58 -11.78
N PHE A 79 5.08 -5.82 -12.44
CA PHE A 79 3.98 -4.87 -12.49
C PHE A 79 2.81 -5.40 -11.65
N HIS A 80 2.63 -4.84 -10.45
CA HIS A 80 1.64 -5.33 -9.47
C HIS A 80 1.78 -6.85 -9.23
N SER A 81 0.72 -7.64 -9.48
CA SER A 81 0.74 -9.10 -9.35
C SER A 81 1.29 -9.83 -10.56
N GLU A 82 1.61 -9.12 -11.64
CA GLU A 82 2.01 -9.72 -12.90
C GLU A 82 3.48 -10.16 -12.91
N HIS A 83 3.82 -11.08 -13.81
CA HIS A 83 5.15 -11.52 -14.19
C HIS A 83 5.87 -12.44 -13.18
N ARG A 84 5.26 -12.82 -12.05
CA ARG A 84 5.88 -13.76 -11.10
C ARG A 84 6.03 -15.18 -11.64
N GLN A 85 5.30 -15.52 -12.69
CA GLN A 85 5.42 -16.78 -13.42
C GLN A 85 6.57 -16.78 -14.47
N LEU A 86 7.18 -15.61 -14.75
CA LEU A 86 8.25 -15.51 -15.72
C LEU A 86 9.60 -15.87 -15.08
N PRO A 87 10.32 -16.91 -15.54
CA PRO A 87 11.55 -17.38 -14.91
C PRO A 87 12.61 -16.29 -14.75
N TRP A 88 12.84 -15.48 -15.77
CA TRP A 88 13.84 -14.40 -15.75
C TRP A 88 13.49 -13.28 -14.77
N CYS A 89 12.20 -13.00 -14.53
CA CYS A 89 11.77 -12.07 -13.50
C CYS A 89 12.01 -12.64 -12.11
N ARG A 90 11.70 -13.94 -11.92
CA ARG A 90 11.94 -14.65 -10.64
C ARG A 90 13.42 -14.82 -10.33
N GLU A 91 14.28 -14.96 -11.32
CA GLU A 91 15.74 -15.01 -11.13
C GLU A 91 16.26 -13.68 -10.54
N LEU A 92 15.77 -12.54 -11.05
CA LEU A 92 16.16 -11.22 -10.55
C LEU A 92 15.57 -10.90 -9.18
N TRP A 93 14.35 -11.36 -8.93
CA TRP A 93 13.61 -11.06 -7.71
C TRP A 93 12.82 -12.28 -7.22
N PRO A 94 13.47 -13.21 -6.51
CA PRO A 94 12.91 -14.54 -6.23
C PRO A 94 11.86 -14.59 -5.12
N VAL A 95 11.91 -13.64 -4.17
CA VAL A 95 11.09 -13.65 -2.96
C VAL A 95 10.54 -12.26 -2.63
N PRO A 96 9.39 -12.16 -1.92
CA PRO A 96 8.89 -10.89 -1.42
C PRO A 96 9.80 -10.35 -0.33
N ARG A 97 9.96 -9.03 -0.27
CA ARG A 97 10.89 -8.39 0.67
C ARG A 97 10.20 -7.30 1.49
N LEU A 98 10.50 -7.32 2.77
CA LEU A 98 10.14 -6.27 3.73
C LEU A 98 11.33 -5.34 3.94
N GLU A 99 11.23 -4.09 3.48
CA GLU A 99 12.23 -3.08 3.84
C GLU A 99 12.10 -2.71 5.30
N MET A 100 13.22 -2.75 6.00
CA MET A 100 13.32 -2.44 7.42
C MET A 100 14.59 -1.65 7.69
N ASN A 101 14.52 -0.68 8.61
CA ASN A 101 15.72 0.02 9.04
C ASN A 101 16.64 -0.94 9.81
N PRO A 102 17.99 -0.92 9.55
CA PRO A 102 18.93 -1.79 10.24
C PRO A 102 18.92 -1.66 11.77
N VAL A 103 18.61 -0.48 12.33
CA VAL A 103 18.48 -0.28 13.77
C VAL A 103 17.34 -1.12 14.36
N ASP A 104 16.23 -1.22 13.65
CA ASP A 104 15.09 -2.05 14.07
C ASP A 104 15.40 -3.53 13.91
N ALA A 105 16.06 -3.91 12.84
CA ALA A 105 16.47 -5.29 12.61
C ALA A 105 17.44 -5.78 13.71
N GLU A 106 18.45 -4.97 14.07
CA GLU A 106 19.37 -5.26 15.17
C GLU A 106 18.62 -5.44 16.49
N ARG A 107 17.69 -4.54 16.82
CA ARG A 107 16.85 -4.61 18.03
C ARG A 107 16.05 -5.92 18.11
N LEU A 108 15.57 -6.42 16.97
CA LEU A 108 14.80 -7.66 16.88
C LEU A 108 15.67 -8.92 16.66
N GLY A 109 16.98 -8.78 16.55
CA GLY A 109 17.89 -9.89 16.22
C GLY A 109 17.68 -10.47 14.83
N LEU A 110 17.32 -9.61 13.87
CA LEU A 110 17.08 -9.96 12.48
C LEU A 110 18.26 -9.56 11.61
N GLU A 111 18.53 -10.37 10.59
CA GLU A 111 19.59 -10.14 9.60
C GLU A 111 19.02 -10.01 8.20
N GLN A 112 19.82 -9.45 7.27
CA GLN A 112 19.50 -9.42 5.85
C GLN A 112 19.16 -10.81 5.33
N GLY A 113 17.98 -10.98 4.74
CA GLY A 113 17.57 -12.25 4.17
C GLY A 113 16.81 -13.18 5.13
N ASP A 114 16.62 -12.80 6.39
CA ASP A 114 15.78 -13.54 7.31
C ASP A 114 14.31 -13.50 6.86
N TRP A 115 13.63 -14.63 6.97
CA TRP A 115 12.17 -14.66 6.85
C TRP A 115 11.54 -14.13 8.13
N VAL A 116 10.56 -13.24 7.97
CA VAL A 116 9.78 -12.69 9.07
C VAL A 116 8.29 -12.87 8.83
N TRP A 117 7.55 -13.00 9.92
CA TRP A 117 6.10 -12.84 9.92
C TRP A 117 5.75 -11.36 10.06
N ILE A 118 4.76 -10.94 9.31
CA ILE A 118 4.08 -9.65 9.41
C ILE A 118 2.63 -9.97 9.76
N GLU A 119 2.16 -9.49 10.90
CA GLU A 119 0.89 -9.91 11.46
C GLU A 119 0.01 -8.72 11.84
N THR A 120 -1.27 -8.85 11.54
CA THR A 120 -2.37 -8.02 12.04
C THR A 120 -3.42 -8.91 12.70
N ASP A 121 -4.49 -8.36 13.22
CA ASP A 121 -5.66 -9.10 13.69
C ASP A 121 -6.39 -9.87 12.59
N GLN A 122 -6.20 -9.48 11.32
CA GLN A 122 -6.85 -10.10 10.16
C GLN A 122 -6.13 -11.38 9.72
N HIS A 123 -4.80 -11.33 9.64
CA HIS A 123 -3.98 -12.42 9.10
C HIS A 123 -2.50 -12.21 9.41
N LYS A 124 -1.69 -13.20 9.03
CA LYS A 124 -0.23 -13.05 8.97
C LYS A 124 0.33 -13.55 7.66
N ILE A 125 1.32 -12.84 7.17
CA ILE A 125 2.07 -13.17 5.95
C ILE A 125 3.56 -13.21 6.26
N ARG A 126 4.35 -13.73 5.33
CA ARG A 126 5.81 -13.74 5.48
C ARG A 126 6.50 -13.08 4.30
N GLU A 127 7.53 -12.30 4.62
CA GLU A 127 8.44 -11.69 3.66
C GLU A 127 9.88 -11.81 4.15
N VAL A 128 10.84 -11.53 3.28
CA VAL A 128 12.26 -11.57 3.60
C VAL A 128 12.75 -10.18 3.97
N VAL A 129 13.47 -10.04 5.06
CA VAL A 129 14.08 -8.77 5.50
C VAL A 129 15.03 -8.23 4.45
N ASP A 130 14.80 -6.98 4.07
CA ASP A 130 15.67 -6.20 3.21
C ASP A 130 16.10 -4.93 3.95
N LEU A 131 17.35 -4.94 4.45
CA LEU A 131 17.88 -3.83 5.26
C LEU A 131 18.04 -2.58 4.41
N TYR A 132 17.35 -1.51 4.79
CA TYR A 132 17.34 -0.27 4.04
C TYR A 132 17.41 0.96 4.95
N TYR A 133 18.53 1.68 4.90
CA TYR A 133 18.74 2.89 5.70
C TYR A 133 17.82 4.06 5.32
N GLY A 134 17.22 4.01 4.15
CA GLY A 134 16.33 5.08 3.65
C GLY A 134 14.92 5.07 4.24
N ILE A 135 14.57 4.04 5.03
CA ILE A 135 13.31 3.98 5.77
C ILE A 135 13.54 4.43 7.22
N ALA A 136 12.58 5.16 7.78
CA ALA A 136 12.68 5.60 9.17
C ALA A 136 12.57 4.41 10.15
N PRO A 137 13.28 4.43 11.30
CA PRO A 137 13.06 3.47 12.37
C PRO A 137 11.58 3.46 12.80
N GLY A 138 11.06 2.28 13.14
CA GLY A 138 9.64 2.08 13.47
C GLY A 138 8.70 1.97 12.27
N VAL A 139 9.23 2.07 11.05
CA VAL A 139 8.46 1.94 9.80
C VAL A 139 8.98 0.76 8.98
N VAL A 140 8.08 0.00 8.39
CA VAL A 140 8.39 -1.07 7.44
C VAL A 140 7.64 -0.87 6.13
N ASN A 141 8.23 -1.31 5.03
CA ASN A 141 7.62 -1.21 3.71
C ASN A 141 7.52 -2.60 3.07
N ALA A 142 6.30 -3.13 3.06
CA ALA A 142 6.01 -4.47 2.54
C ALA A 142 5.84 -4.47 1.02
N GLU A 143 6.30 -5.53 0.39
CA GLU A 143 6.08 -5.75 -1.04
C GLU A 143 4.64 -6.21 -1.28
N HIS A 144 3.93 -5.50 -2.15
CA HIS A 144 2.54 -5.78 -2.41
C HIS A 144 2.32 -6.86 -3.49
N GLN A 145 1.18 -7.56 -3.40
CA GLN A 145 0.63 -8.44 -4.42
C GLN A 145 1.53 -9.64 -4.79
N TRP A 146 2.23 -10.21 -3.82
CA TRP A 146 3.02 -11.41 -4.05
C TRP A 146 2.14 -12.68 -4.09
N TRP A 147 2.52 -13.63 -4.95
CA TRP A 147 1.98 -14.97 -5.08
C TRP A 147 3.05 -15.91 -5.66
N TYR A 148 2.79 -17.21 -5.59
CA TYR A 148 3.75 -18.26 -5.96
C TYR A 148 3.20 -19.11 -7.10
N PRO A 149 3.62 -18.90 -8.36
CA PRO A 149 3.14 -19.67 -9.51
C PRO A 149 3.40 -21.18 -9.38
N GLU A 150 4.41 -21.56 -8.61
CA GLU A 150 4.79 -22.93 -8.32
C GLU A 150 3.86 -23.66 -7.35
N LEU A 151 3.00 -22.96 -6.62
CA LEU A 151 2.04 -23.54 -5.71
C LEU A 151 0.69 -23.82 -6.40
N ASN A 152 -0.04 -24.77 -5.84
CA ASN A 152 -1.31 -25.25 -6.42
C ASN A 152 -2.41 -24.20 -6.42
N GLN A 153 -3.28 -24.32 -7.43
CA GLN A 153 -4.54 -23.56 -7.50
C GLN A 153 -5.51 -23.98 -6.38
N PRO A 154 -6.48 -23.11 -6.04
CA PRO A 154 -6.74 -21.83 -6.69
C PRO A 154 -5.90 -20.68 -6.15
N ASP A 155 -5.26 -20.84 -4.99
CA ASP A 155 -4.68 -19.76 -4.21
C ASP A 155 -3.26 -19.37 -4.66
N HIS A 156 -2.54 -20.26 -5.32
CA HIS A 156 -1.12 -20.04 -5.66
C HIS A 156 -0.30 -19.41 -4.51
N GLY A 157 -0.64 -19.74 -3.27
CA GLY A 157 0.05 -19.26 -2.08
C GLY A 157 -0.02 -17.75 -1.82
N PHE A 158 -0.96 -17.01 -2.41
CA PHE A 158 -1.07 -15.57 -2.14
C PHE A 158 -1.30 -15.27 -0.66
N LYS A 159 -1.96 -16.15 0.08
CA LYS A 159 -2.16 -16.01 1.52
C LYS A 159 -0.87 -16.09 2.35
N LEU A 160 0.20 -16.64 1.76
CA LEU A 160 1.49 -16.73 2.46
C LEU A 160 2.25 -15.40 2.47
N SER A 161 2.08 -14.56 1.44
CA SER A 161 2.87 -13.34 1.28
C SER A 161 2.10 -12.20 0.60
N GLY A 162 0.79 -12.32 0.44
CA GLY A 162 -0.03 -11.27 -0.16
C GLY A 162 -0.48 -10.25 0.88
N VAL A 163 0.11 -9.06 0.86
CA VAL A 163 -0.15 -8.00 1.84
C VAL A 163 -1.62 -7.63 2.00
N ASN A 164 -2.44 -7.82 0.96
CA ASN A 164 -3.88 -7.56 1.04
C ASN A 164 -4.60 -8.44 2.07
N CYS A 165 -4.00 -9.57 2.47
CA CYS A 165 -4.56 -10.42 3.53
C CYS A 165 -4.49 -9.77 4.91
N LEU A 166 -3.59 -8.81 5.11
CA LEU A 166 -3.41 -8.08 6.36
C LEU A 166 -4.41 -6.92 6.52
N ILE A 167 -5.05 -6.52 5.42
CA ILE A 167 -5.84 -5.29 5.37
C ILE A 167 -7.25 -5.53 5.87
N ASP A 168 -7.71 -4.70 6.80
CA ASP A 168 -9.09 -4.71 7.26
C ASP A 168 -10.03 -4.27 6.12
N ARG A 169 -10.86 -5.22 5.69
CA ARG A 169 -11.87 -4.98 4.65
C ARG A 169 -13.02 -4.06 5.08
N HIS A 170 -13.15 -3.79 6.37
CA HIS A 170 -14.19 -2.92 6.92
C HIS A 170 -13.73 -1.47 7.09
N ALA A 171 -12.41 -1.24 7.08
CA ALA A 171 -11.82 0.10 7.10
C ALA A 171 -11.66 0.66 5.69
N GLN A 172 -12.78 0.98 5.06
CA GLN A 172 -12.84 1.46 3.68
C GLN A 172 -13.25 2.92 3.61
N ASP A 173 -12.77 3.59 2.57
CA ASP A 173 -13.28 4.90 2.19
C ASP A 173 -14.79 4.81 1.93
N ARG A 174 -15.53 5.74 2.50
CA ARG A 174 -16.99 5.75 2.47
C ARG A 174 -17.57 5.95 1.07
N ILE A 175 -16.86 6.69 0.23
CA ILE A 175 -17.36 7.12 -1.10
C ILE A 175 -17.02 6.07 -2.16
N ILE A 176 -15.75 5.68 -2.24
CA ILE A 176 -15.26 4.82 -3.32
C ILE A 176 -14.90 3.40 -2.86
N GLY A 177 -15.01 3.11 -1.56
CA GLY A 177 -14.75 1.79 -1.02
C GLY A 177 -13.28 1.37 -1.04
N SER A 178 -12.34 2.29 -1.21
CA SER A 178 -10.90 1.98 -1.16
C SER A 178 -10.51 1.61 0.26
N SER A 179 -9.79 0.50 0.42
CA SER A 179 -9.17 0.15 1.69
C SER A 179 -7.96 1.04 1.99
N ASN A 180 -7.68 1.26 3.26
CA ASN A 180 -6.43 1.86 3.69
C ASN A 180 -5.27 0.86 3.43
N LEU A 181 -4.34 1.25 2.55
CA LEU A 181 -3.19 0.43 2.17
C LEU A 181 -1.87 0.97 2.73
N ARG A 182 -1.93 2.02 3.54
CA ARG A 182 -0.77 2.69 4.13
C ARG A 182 -1.08 3.08 5.57
N ALA A 183 -0.03 3.23 6.37
CA ALA A 183 -0.17 3.53 7.78
C ALA A 183 -0.97 2.48 8.55
N TYR A 184 -0.53 1.23 8.45
CA TYR A 184 -1.08 0.07 9.15
C TYR A 184 -0.18 -0.33 10.32
N GLY A 185 -0.74 -0.49 11.52
CA GLY A 185 -0.05 -1.09 12.65
C GLY A 185 0.12 -2.60 12.43
N VAL A 186 1.36 -3.09 12.46
CA VAL A 186 1.68 -4.52 12.30
C VAL A 186 2.69 -4.97 13.33
N LYS A 187 2.70 -6.27 13.64
CA LYS A 187 3.77 -6.93 14.39
C LYS A 187 4.72 -7.64 13.42
N VAL A 188 6.03 -7.47 13.63
CA VAL A 188 7.06 -8.14 12.85
C VAL A 188 7.95 -8.97 13.76
N TYR A 189 8.17 -10.23 13.41
CA TYR A 189 9.01 -11.15 14.18
C TYR A 189 9.57 -12.26 13.29
N LYS A 190 10.68 -12.88 13.73
CA LYS A 190 11.36 -13.92 12.95
C LYS A 190 10.44 -15.10 12.67
N ALA A 191 10.41 -15.54 11.43
CA ALA A 191 9.73 -16.76 11.05
C ALA A 191 10.65 -17.95 11.33
N THR A 192 10.26 -18.78 12.28
CA THR A 192 10.94 -20.03 12.64
C THR A 192 10.44 -21.20 11.80
#